data_89a2087c386af8c748c67dfed9b1373b
#
_entry.id   89a2087c386af8c748c67dfed9b1373b
#
_cell.length_a   1.000
_cell.length_b   1.000
_cell.length_c   1.000
_cell.angle_alpha   90.00
_cell.angle_beta   90.00
_cell.angle_gamma   90.00
#
_symmetry.space_group_name_H-M   'P 1'
#
loop_
_entity.id
_entity.type
_entity.pdbx_description
1 polymer ?
#
loop_
_entity_poly.entity_id
_entity_poly.type
_entity_poly.pdbx_seq_one_letter_code
_entity_poly.pdbx_strand_id
1 'polypeptide(L)'
;MKKEPKLQFDEKYFEGEIREGFYVEPMMKRAWAAQLEVVCDLREYFEAYGIHFFADWGTLLGAVRHQGFIPWDDDIDLAMTRADYRRLFEISKNDFPEGYTFYCVGENEGMNLPFARITNSAKIDWSEEHLYKYHGCPYSVGVDIFIIDILPEESEERELLADITEMLLGAVHVCARKEDVSGILPQIEEMLGVTLDRSKSVFSQLLLLLDEVSRLYEDENGTEVTEVCYWIDRKELVWKKEWFERYTELPFEKITLPVPYEYDKLLINMFGDYMTPVRGGADHDYPFYAKQEKILREYLEKEAGK
;
A
#
# COMPACT_ATOMS: atom_id res chain seq x y z
N MET A 1 -23.77 -12.09 13.17
CA MET A 1 -23.30 -11.65 14.49
C MET A 1 -22.43 -10.42 14.29
N LYS A 2 -22.57 -9.39 15.15
CA LYS A 2 -21.65 -8.24 15.09
C LYS A 2 -20.21 -8.77 15.27
N LYS A 3 -19.30 -8.39 14.37
CA LYS A 3 -17.87 -8.70 14.57
C LYS A 3 -17.37 -7.80 15.70
N GLU A 4 -16.86 -8.41 16.77
CA GLU A 4 -16.30 -7.65 17.90
C GLU A 4 -14.95 -7.01 17.52
N PRO A 5 -14.66 -5.79 18.02
CA PRO A 5 -13.32 -5.24 17.90
C PRO A 5 -12.31 -6.09 18.67
N LYS A 6 -11.12 -6.27 18.13
CA LYS A 6 -10.02 -7.00 18.79
C LYS A 6 -9.25 -6.13 19.77
N LEU A 7 -9.25 -4.82 19.53
CA LEU A 7 -8.52 -3.85 20.32
C LEU A 7 -9.47 -3.08 21.26
N GLN A 8 -8.94 -2.68 22.40
CA GLN A 8 -9.66 -1.83 23.35
C GLN A 8 -8.90 -0.53 23.53
N PHE A 9 -9.62 0.57 23.42
CA PHE A 9 -9.11 1.92 23.62
C PHE A 9 -9.87 2.61 24.73
N ASP A 10 -9.16 3.39 25.55
CA ASP A 10 -9.81 4.31 26.47
C ASP A 10 -10.48 5.44 25.70
N GLU A 11 -11.60 5.99 26.21
CA GLU A 11 -12.30 7.11 25.58
C GLU A 11 -11.36 8.30 25.30
N LYS A 12 -10.38 8.55 26.19
CA LYS A 12 -9.37 9.59 26.02
C LYS A 12 -8.49 9.40 24.79
N TYR A 13 -8.32 8.17 24.31
CA TYR A 13 -7.55 7.92 23.09
C TYR A 13 -8.15 8.67 21.90
N PHE A 14 -9.45 8.81 21.85
CA PHE A 14 -10.18 9.45 20.75
C PHE A 14 -10.34 10.98 20.91
N GLU A 15 -9.80 11.57 21.96
CA GLU A 15 -9.71 13.03 22.06
C GLU A 15 -8.61 13.56 21.14
N GLY A 16 -8.84 14.76 20.57
CA GLY A 16 -7.81 15.43 19.79
C GLY A 16 -6.61 15.79 20.64
N GLU A 17 -5.43 15.66 20.10
CA GLU A 17 -4.19 15.94 20.81
C GLU A 17 -3.13 16.62 19.91
N ILE A 18 -2.14 17.23 20.54
CA ILE A 18 -0.95 17.74 19.83
C ILE A 18 0.19 16.76 20.06
N ARG A 19 0.66 16.12 18.97
CA ARG A 19 1.88 15.29 18.93
C ARG A 19 2.94 16.03 18.11
N GLU A 20 4.10 16.28 18.64
CA GLU A 20 5.21 16.97 17.96
C GLU A 20 4.81 18.29 17.25
N GLY A 21 3.93 19.06 17.87
CA GLY A 21 3.43 20.32 17.31
C GLY A 21 2.39 20.19 16.20
N PHE A 22 1.96 18.96 15.88
CA PHE A 22 0.88 18.67 14.93
C PHE A 22 -0.40 18.30 15.68
N TYR A 23 -1.53 18.90 15.27
CA TYR A 23 -2.83 18.57 15.85
C TYR A 23 -3.42 17.36 15.15
N VAL A 24 -3.55 16.26 15.88
CA VAL A 24 -4.24 15.06 15.46
C VAL A 24 -5.69 15.14 15.91
N GLU A 25 -6.62 15.17 14.96
CA GLU A 25 -8.04 15.32 15.27
C GLU A 25 -8.71 14.01 15.74
N PRO A 26 -9.84 14.08 16.46
CA PRO A 26 -10.55 12.90 16.97
C PRO A 26 -10.89 11.85 15.90
N MET A 27 -11.28 12.28 14.70
CA MET A 27 -11.63 11.36 13.61
C MET A 27 -10.40 10.63 13.09
N MET A 28 -9.24 11.29 13.01
CA MET A 28 -7.98 10.63 12.66
C MET A 28 -7.63 9.53 13.67
N LYS A 29 -7.80 9.78 14.97
CA LYS A 29 -7.57 8.76 16.00
C LYS A 29 -8.51 7.55 15.82
N ARG A 30 -9.76 7.78 15.39
CA ARG A 30 -10.68 6.68 15.04
C ARG A 30 -10.26 5.94 13.77
N ALA A 31 -9.76 6.67 12.76
CA ALA A 31 -9.22 6.07 11.55
C ALA A 31 -8.00 5.22 11.83
N TRP A 32 -7.07 5.69 12.66
CA TRP A 32 -5.93 4.90 13.13
C TRP A 32 -6.37 3.63 13.87
N ALA A 33 -7.31 3.75 14.82
CA ALA A 33 -7.84 2.59 15.53
C ALA A 33 -8.48 1.57 14.58
N ALA A 34 -9.22 2.04 13.58
CA ALA A 34 -9.84 1.19 12.57
C ALA A 34 -8.80 0.48 11.68
N GLN A 35 -7.72 1.16 11.29
CA GLN A 35 -6.62 0.55 10.54
C GLN A 35 -5.90 -0.52 11.38
N LEU A 36 -5.70 -0.28 12.67
CA LEU A 36 -5.12 -1.29 13.57
C LEU A 36 -5.99 -2.54 13.69
N GLU A 37 -7.33 -2.41 13.69
CA GLU A 37 -8.24 -3.56 13.62
C GLU A 37 -8.07 -4.33 12.31
N VAL A 38 -7.93 -3.62 11.18
CA VAL A 38 -7.65 -4.25 9.88
C VAL A 38 -6.35 -5.04 9.93
N VAL A 39 -5.27 -4.46 10.46
CA VAL A 39 -3.99 -5.16 10.61
C VAL A 39 -4.12 -6.41 11.48
N CYS A 40 -4.86 -6.34 12.60
CA CYS A 40 -5.08 -7.49 13.46
C CYS A 40 -5.84 -8.63 12.75
N ASP A 41 -6.87 -8.29 11.97
CA ASP A 41 -7.63 -9.27 11.20
C ASP A 41 -6.78 -9.89 10.08
N LEU A 42 -6.00 -9.07 9.36
CA LEU A 42 -5.14 -9.52 8.28
C LEU A 42 -3.96 -10.35 8.79
N ARG A 43 -3.38 -10.00 9.95
CA ARG A 43 -2.31 -10.78 10.56
C ARG A 43 -2.75 -12.22 10.82
N GLU A 44 -3.91 -12.44 11.43
CA GLU A 44 -4.43 -13.79 11.66
C GLU A 44 -4.62 -14.56 10.35
N TYR A 45 -5.12 -13.88 9.32
CA TYR A 45 -5.29 -14.46 8.00
C TYR A 45 -3.93 -14.82 7.37
N PHE A 46 -2.97 -13.92 7.39
CA PHE A 46 -1.64 -14.15 6.84
C PHE A 46 -0.91 -15.28 7.57
N GLU A 47 -0.97 -15.30 8.89
CA GLU A 47 -0.38 -16.37 9.72
C GLU A 47 -0.99 -17.74 9.41
N ALA A 48 -2.32 -17.82 9.24
CA ALA A 48 -3.02 -19.06 8.90
C ALA A 48 -2.54 -19.67 7.57
N TYR A 49 -2.07 -18.83 6.65
CA TYR A 49 -1.58 -19.26 5.34
C TYR A 49 -0.06 -19.20 5.19
N GLY A 50 0.67 -18.85 6.24
CA GLY A 50 2.13 -18.72 6.22
C GLY A 50 2.61 -17.65 5.23
N ILE A 51 1.90 -16.51 5.19
CA ILE A 51 2.25 -15.32 4.42
C ILE A 51 3.00 -14.37 5.34
N HIS A 52 4.20 -13.94 4.94
CA HIS A 52 4.98 -12.97 5.70
C HIS A 52 4.77 -11.57 5.13
N PHE A 53 4.77 -10.60 6.03
CA PHE A 53 4.71 -9.18 5.68
C PHE A 53 5.58 -8.39 6.66
N PHE A 54 5.90 -7.17 6.30
CA PHE A 54 6.67 -6.23 7.12
C PHE A 54 5.99 -4.86 7.11
N ALA A 55 6.13 -4.10 8.20
CA ALA A 55 5.86 -2.67 8.14
C ALA A 55 6.83 -1.99 7.18
N ASP A 56 6.35 -1.03 6.42
CA ASP A 56 7.13 -0.35 5.40
C ASP A 56 6.97 1.17 5.45
N TRP A 57 7.73 1.90 4.69
CA TRP A 57 7.67 3.36 4.51
C TRP A 57 7.40 4.13 5.82
N GLY A 58 6.32 4.93 5.85
CA GLY A 58 5.89 5.71 7.01
C GLY A 58 5.56 4.85 8.22
N THR A 59 4.99 3.67 8.01
CA THR A 59 4.65 2.71 9.07
C THR A 59 5.90 2.13 9.74
N LEU A 60 6.91 1.72 8.96
CA LEU A 60 8.19 1.26 9.51
C LEU A 60 8.90 2.37 10.30
N LEU A 61 8.98 3.57 9.71
CA LEU A 61 9.56 4.74 10.37
C LEU A 61 8.81 5.09 11.66
N GLY A 62 7.48 5.02 11.64
CA GLY A 62 6.61 5.23 12.78
C GLY A 62 6.84 4.21 13.89
N ALA A 63 6.94 2.92 13.56
CA ALA A 63 7.24 1.85 14.52
C ALA A 63 8.57 2.10 15.25
N VAL A 64 9.62 2.48 14.52
CA VAL A 64 10.96 2.69 15.09
C VAL A 64 11.05 3.99 15.89
N ARG A 65 10.55 5.10 15.36
CA ARG A 65 10.76 6.44 15.92
C ARG A 65 9.68 6.86 16.90
N HIS A 66 8.41 6.54 16.64
CA HIS A 66 7.26 7.02 17.39
C HIS A 66 6.56 5.91 18.20
N GLN A 67 6.88 4.63 17.94
CA GLN A 67 6.15 3.46 18.45
C GLN A 67 4.65 3.52 18.09
N GLY A 68 4.33 4.07 16.93
CA GLY A 68 2.98 4.32 16.44
C GLY A 68 2.99 5.17 15.18
N PHE A 69 1.84 5.72 14.82
CA PHE A 69 1.74 6.60 13.68
C PHE A 69 2.61 7.87 13.83
N ILE A 70 3.24 8.27 12.75
CA ILE A 70 3.80 9.60 12.62
C ILE A 70 2.64 10.60 12.71
N PRO A 71 2.73 11.71 13.49
CA PRO A 71 1.55 12.54 13.77
C PRO A 71 0.83 13.11 12.55
N TRP A 72 1.53 13.29 11.44
CA TRP A 72 1.00 13.81 10.17
C TRP A 72 0.87 12.74 9.09
N ASP A 73 0.82 11.47 9.50
CA ASP A 73 0.63 10.31 8.66
C ASP A 73 -0.73 9.66 8.93
N ASP A 74 -1.36 9.09 7.92
CA ASP A 74 -2.75 8.63 8.04
C ASP A 74 -3.04 7.26 7.43
N ASP A 75 -2.01 6.54 7.01
CA ASP A 75 -2.11 5.21 6.40
C ASP A 75 -1.20 4.17 7.07
N ILE A 76 -1.36 2.93 6.65
CA ILE A 76 -0.49 1.81 7.02
C ILE A 76 0.03 1.16 5.74
N ASP A 77 1.35 1.19 5.63
CA ASP A 77 2.11 0.57 4.55
C ASP A 77 2.72 -0.74 5.02
N LEU A 78 2.52 -1.78 4.24
CA LEU A 78 3.12 -3.09 4.44
C LEU A 78 3.92 -3.48 3.20
N ALA A 79 5.00 -4.20 3.37
CA ALA A 79 5.75 -4.82 2.28
C ALA A 79 5.60 -6.34 2.34
N MET A 80 5.61 -6.96 1.17
CA MET A 80 5.69 -8.42 1.00
C MET A 80 6.73 -8.76 -0.06
N THR A 81 7.44 -9.88 0.12
CA THR A 81 8.20 -10.45 -0.99
C THR A 81 7.27 -10.86 -2.12
N ARG A 82 7.75 -10.88 -3.36
CA ARG A 82 6.97 -11.36 -4.51
C ARG A 82 6.35 -12.75 -4.24
N ALA A 83 7.07 -13.62 -3.58
CA ALA A 83 6.61 -14.98 -3.26
C ALA A 83 5.41 -14.96 -2.28
N ASP A 84 5.47 -14.15 -1.23
CA ASP A 84 4.38 -13.99 -0.27
C ASP A 84 3.17 -13.31 -0.91
N TYR A 85 3.38 -12.27 -1.72
CA TYR A 85 2.32 -11.61 -2.48
C TYR A 85 1.59 -12.54 -3.44
N ARG A 86 2.33 -13.37 -4.21
CA ARG A 86 1.74 -14.39 -5.09
C ARG A 86 0.91 -15.39 -4.30
N ARG A 87 1.41 -15.82 -3.13
CA ARG A 87 0.68 -16.71 -2.24
C ARG A 87 -0.63 -16.07 -1.76
N LEU A 88 -0.58 -14.81 -1.33
CA LEU A 88 -1.77 -14.03 -0.97
C LEU A 88 -2.76 -13.98 -2.13
N PHE A 89 -2.30 -13.62 -3.32
CA PHE A 89 -3.11 -13.49 -4.52
C PHE A 89 -3.83 -14.81 -4.87
N GLU A 90 -3.11 -15.94 -4.86
CA GLU A 90 -3.71 -17.24 -5.20
C GLU A 90 -4.72 -17.73 -4.15
N ILE A 91 -4.43 -17.52 -2.86
CA ILE A 91 -5.33 -17.91 -1.78
C ILE A 91 -6.59 -17.04 -1.79
N SER A 92 -6.46 -15.74 -2.02
CA SER A 92 -7.57 -14.78 -1.98
C SER A 92 -8.68 -15.09 -3.01
N LYS A 93 -8.38 -15.79 -4.08
CA LYS A 93 -9.37 -16.25 -5.08
C LYS A 93 -10.40 -17.21 -4.51
N ASN A 94 -10.06 -17.96 -3.48
CA ASN A 94 -10.90 -19.03 -2.93
C ASN A 94 -11.29 -18.79 -1.47
N ASP A 95 -10.44 -18.11 -0.72
CA ASP A 95 -10.64 -17.81 0.68
C ASP A 95 -10.04 -16.44 1.02
N PHE A 96 -10.91 -15.47 1.28
CA PHE A 96 -10.52 -14.14 1.68
C PHE A 96 -11.42 -13.66 2.84
N PRO A 97 -10.91 -12.89 3.80
CA PRO A 97 -11.70 -12.49 4.97
C PRO A 97 -12.97 -11.75 4.58
N GLU A 98 -14.10 -12.21 5.09
CA GLU A 98 -15.41 -11.63 4.80
C GLU A 98 -15.48 -10.15 5.23
N GLY A 99 -15.97 -9.32 4.33
CA GLY A 99 -16.11 -7.88 4.53
C GLY A 99 -14.89 -7.07 4.10
N TYR A 100 -13.79 -7.73 3.72
CA TYR A 100 -12.63 -7.08 3.14
C TYR A 100 -12.67 -7.09 1.62
N THR A 101 -12.05 -6.09 1.02
CA THR A 101 -11.84 -6.03 -0.43
C THR A 101 -10.34 -5.99 -0.70
N PHE A 102 -9.87 -6.90 -1.55
CA PHE A 102 -8.50 -6.92 -2.02
C PHE A 102 -8.44 -6.29 -3.41
N TYR A 103 -7.80 -5.13 -3.49
CA TYR A 103 -7.51 -4.45 -4.74
C TYR A 103 -6.11 -4.83 -5.18
N CYS A 104 -6.00 -5.48 -6.33
CA CYS A 104 -4.74 -5.91 -6.90
C CYS A 104 -4.78 -5.82 -8.43
N VAL A 105 -3.62 -5.75 -9.03
CA VAL A 105 -3.48 -5.68 -10.49
C VAL A 105 -4.06 -6.95 -11.12
N GLY A 106 -4.90 -6.76 -12.13
CA GLY A 106 -5.47 -7.86 -12.93
C GLY A 106 -6.83 -8.39 -12.46
N GLU A 107 -7.23 -8.16 -11.21
CA GLU A 107 -8.51 -8.69 -10.69
C GLU A 107 -9.59 -7.61 -10.54
N ASN A 108 -9.24 -6.35 -10.46
CA ASN A 108 -10.19 -5.27 -10.21
C ASN A 108 -10.19 -4.23 -11.32
N GLU A 109 -11.31 -4.05 -12.00
CA GLU A 109 -11.52 -2.99 -13.02
C GLU A 109 -11.44 -1.58 -12.43
N GLY A 110 -10.98 -1.27 -11.37
CA GLY A 110 -10.86 0.06 -10.77
C GLY A 110 -9.51 0.26 -10.11
N MET A 111 -8.64 -0.75 -10.19
CA MET A 111 -7.29 -0.63 -9.68
C MET A 111 -6.53 0.44 -10.44
N ASN A 112 -5.98 1.39 -9.71
CA ASN A 112 -5.25 2.55 -10.27
C ASN A 112 -3.89 2.77 -9.63
N LEU A 113 -3.39 1.76 -8.92
CA LEU A 113 -2.13 1.81 -8.18
C LEU A 113 -1.22 0.68 -8.64
N PRO A 114 0.10 0.87 -8.69
CA PRO A 114 1.07 -0.17 -9.03
C PRO A 114 1.40 -1.12 -7.86
N PHE A 115 0.68 -1.00 -6.75
CA PHE A 115 0.77 -1.85 -5.55
C PHE A 115 -0.62 -2.34 -5.15
N ALA A 116 -0.71 -3.27 -4.23
CA ALA A 116 -1.99 -3.82 -3.80
C ALA A 116 -2.54 -3.04 -2.57
N ARG A 117 -3.85 -3.13 -2.36
CA ARG A 117 -4.54 -2.53 -1.20
C ARG A 117 -5.60 -3.46 -0.68
N ILE A 118 -5.69 -3.61 0.65
CA ILE A 118 -6.79 -4.32 1.30
C ILE A 118 -7.55 -3.35 2.17
N THR A 119 -8.88 -3.26 1.98
CA THR A 119 -9.74 -2.35 2.77
C THR A 119 -10.85 -3.09 3.49
N ASN A 120 -11.30 -2.53 4.61
CA ASN A 120 -12.39 -3.05 5.42
C ASN A 120 -13.79 -2.82 4.82
N SER A 121 -13.88 -2.06 3.75
CA SER A 121 -15.12 -1.77 3.03
C SER A 121 -14.82 -1.15 1.66
N ALA A 122 -15.74 -1.31 0.71
CA ALA A 122 -15.63 -0.66 -0.60
C ALA A 122 -16.13 0.79 -0.63
N LYS A 123 -16.74 1.26 0.47
CA LYS A 123 -17.37 2.59 0.59
C LYS A 123 -17.48 3.00 2.05
N ILE A 124 -17.80 4.27 2.29
CA ILE A 124 -18.20 4.76 3.62
C ILE A 124 -19.39 3.95 4.15
N ASP A 125 -19.28 3.43 5.36
CA ASP A 125 -20.30 2.61 6.01
C ASP A 125 -20.65 3.17 7.41
N TRP A 126 -21.91 3.62 7.56
CA TRP A 126 -22.47 4.17 8.78
C TRP A 126 -23.31 3.15 9.57
N SER A 127 -23.26 1.87 9.20
CA SER A 127 -23.98 0.84 9.95
C SER A 127 -23.46 0.73 11.38
N GLU A 128 -24.35 0.41 12.31
CA GLU A 128 -23.96 0.23 13.73
C GLU A 128 -22.91 -0.88 13.89
N GLU A 129 -22.97 -1.90 13.05
CA GLU A 129 -22.04 -3.02 13.08
C GLU A 129 -20.62 -2.56 12.67
N HIS A 130 -20.51 -1.80 11.58
CA HIS A 130 -19.24 -1.25 11.11
C HIS A 130 -18.66 -0.27 12.12
N LEU A 131 -19.46 0.71 12.57
CA LEU A 131 -19.00 1.69 13.55
C LEU A 131 -18.56 1.05 14.86
N TYR A 132 -19.24 -0.01 15.30
CA TYR A 132 -18.84 -0.75 16.50
C TYR A 132 -17.48 -1.46 16.32
N LYS A 133 -17.32 -2.21 15.22
CA LYS A 133 -16.07 -2.93 14.91
C LYS A 133 -14.88 -1.98 14.75
N TYR A 134 -15.10 -0.82 14.11
CA TYR A 134 -14.04 0.10 13.71
C TYR A 134 -14.03 1.40 14.53
N HIS A 135 -14.39 1.33 15.82
CA HIS A 135 -14.26 2.41 16.82
C HIS A 135 -14.91 3.74 16.40
N GLY A 136 -16.02 3.68 15.67
CA GLY A 136 -16.75 4.86 15.19
C GLY A 136 -16.14 5.51 13.95
N CYS A 137 -15.23 4.86 13.25
CA CYS A 137 -14.72 5.28 11.96
C CYS A 137 -15.65 4.77 10.84
N PRO A 138 -16.33 5.65 10.07
CA PRO A 138 -17.22 5.21 8.99
C PRO A 138 -16.49 5.01 7.66
N TYR A 139 -15.24 5.44 7.55
CA TYR A 139 -14.50 5.47 6.30
C TYR A 139 -13.97 4.11 5.90
N SER A 140 -13.78 3.92 4.60
CA SER A 140 -13.03 2.80 4.07
C SER A 140 -11.55 3.01 4.45
N VAL A 141 -11.06 2.17 5.32
CA VAL A 141 -9.66 2.15 5.76
C VAL A 141 -9.04 0.81 5.42
N GLY A 142 -7.73 0.79 5.30
CA GLY A 142 -7.04 -0.44 4.94
C GLY A 142 -5.53 -0.33 5.08
N VAL A 143 -4.85 -1.21 4.36
CA VAL A 143 -3.41 -1.26 4.27
C VAL A 143 -3.00 -1.28 2.81
N ASP A 144 -1.91 -0.60 2.49
CA ASP A 144 -1.22 -0.71 1.22
C ASP A 144 -0.17 -1.81 1.31
N ILE A 145 0.02 -2.55 0.22
CA ILE A 145 0.97 -3.66 0.16
C ILE A 145 1.91 -3.40 -1.00
N PHE A 146 3.14 -3.04 -0.67
CA PHE A 146 4.24 -2.87 -1.60
C PHE A 146 4.92 -4.22 -1.86
N ILE A 147 5.38 -4.41 -3.08
CA ILE A 147 5.92 -5.69 -3.50
C ILE A 147 7.42 -5.56 -3.70
N ILE A 148 8.15 -6.40 -2.97
CA ILE A 148 9.61 -6.48 -3.04
C ILE A 148 9.99 -7.49 -4.11
N ASP A 149 10.60 -7.01 -5.18
CA ASP A 149 11.02 -7.77 -6.35
C ASP A 149 12.53 -7.93 -6.41
N ILE A 150 12.99 -9.00 -7.06
CA ILE A 150 14.40 -9.26 -7.30
C ILE A 150 14.90 -8.35 -8.41
N LEU A 151 16.04 -7.71 -8.19
CA LEU A 151 16.77 -7.00 -9.24
C LEU A 151 17.75 -7.96 -9.92
N PRO A 152 17.88 -7.88 -11.25
CA PRO A 152 18.90 -8.65 -11.97
C PRO A 152 20.32 -8.24 -11.51
N GLU A 153 21.28 -9.18 -11.56
CA GLU A 153 22.65 -8.90 -11.15
C GLU A 153 23.43 -8.11 -12.22
N GLU A 154 23.12 -8.36 -13.49
CA GLU A 154 23.80 -7.72 -14.62
C GLU A 154 23.33 -6.28 -14.81
N SER A 155 24.27 -5.33 -14.97
CA SER A 155 23.95 -3.91 -15.09
C SER A 155 23.13 -3.57 -16.35
N GLU A 156 23.39 -4.26 -17.45
CA GLU A 156 22.65 -4.05 -18.71
C GLU A 156 21.18 -4.48 -18.57
N GLU A 157 20.92 -5.55 -17.81
CA GLU A 157 19.55 -5.99 -17.53
C GLU A 157 18.82 -5.04 -16.57
N ARG A 158 19.54 -4.45 -15.60
CA ARG A 158 18.98 -3.40 -14.72
C ARG A 158 18.60 -2.14 -15.50
N GLU A 159 19.46 -1.71 -16.42
CA GLU A 159 19.17 -0.57 -17.27
C GLU A 159 17.93 -0.85 -18.15
N LEU A 160 17.88 -2.04 -18.75
CA LEU A 160 16.70 -2.44 -19.55
C LEU A 160 15.41 -2.49 -18.72
N LEU A 161 15.47 -3.10 -17.53
CA LEU A 161 14.33 -3.14 -16.60
C LEU A 161 13.87 -1.72 -16.23
N ALA A 162 14.84 -0.83 -15.97
CA ALA A 162 14.54 0.56 -15.65
C ALA A 162 13.86 1.29 -16.80
N ASP A 163 14.39 1.19 -18.01
CA ASP A 163 13.87 1.88 -19.21
C ASP A 163 12.42 1.41 -19.51
N ILE A 164 12.17 0.10 -19.45
CA ILE A 164 10.84 -0.46 -19.67
C ILE A 164 9.88 0.02 -18.58
N THR A 165 10.28 -0.05 -17.32
CA THR A 165 9.44 0.35 -16.18
C THR A 165 9.12 1.84 -16.24
N GLU A 166 10.09 2.71 -16.53
CA GLU A 166 9.90 4.16 -16.67
C GLU A 166 8.87 4.48 -17.77
N MET A 167 8.99 3.80 -18.92
CA MET A 167 8.04 3.97 -20.02
C MET A 167 6.62 3.54 -19.62
N LEU A 168 6.46 2.40 -18.96
CA LEU A 168 5.17 1.89 -18.49
C LEU A 168 4.57 2.80 -17.42
N LEU A 169 5.35 3.23 -16.43
CA LEU A 169 4.90 4.17 -15.39
C LEU A 169 4.49 5.51 -16.00
N GLY A 170 5.27 6.03 -16.95
CA GLY A 170 4.91 7.23 -17.68
C GLY A 170 3.56 7.11 -18.37
N ALA A 171 3.31 5.99 -19.06
CA ALA A 171 2.02 5.71 -19.69
C ALA A 171 0.88 5.54 -18.67
N VAL A 172 1.12 4.87 -17.55
CA VAL A 172 0.17 4.72 -16.43
C VAL A 172 -0.21 6.11 -15.89
N HIS A 173 0.77 6.99 -15.64
CA HIS A 173 0.52 8.34 -15.14
C HIS A 173 -0.27 9.21 -16.13
N VAL A 174 -0.01 9.10 -17.43
CA VAL A 174 -0.79 9.78 -18.48
C VAL A 174 -2.24 9.31 -18.44
N CYS A 175 -2.47 7.99 -18.38
CA CYS A 175 -3.80 7.42 -18.25
C CYS A 175 -4.53 7.87 -16.97
N ALA A 176 -3.83 7.90 -15.83
CA ALA A 176 -4.39 8.33 -14.54
C ALA A 176 -4.90 9.78 -14.59
N ARG A 177 -4.20 10.66 -15.32
CA ARG A 177 -4.63 12.04 -15.58
C ARG A 177 -5.72 12.17 -16.64
N LYS A 178 -6.18 11.04 -17.22
CA LYS A 178 -7.16 11.00 -18.32
C LYS A 178 -6.68 11.76 -19.58
N GLU A 179 -5.38 11.79 -19.79
CA GLU A 179 -4.73 12.34 -20.98
C GLU A 179 -4.60 11.27 -22.08
N ASP A 180 -4.35 11.71 -23.31
CA ASP A 180 -4.19 10.77 -24.44
C ASP A 180 -2.83 10.07 -24.40
N VAL A 181 -2.88 8.75 -24.26
CA VAL A 181 -1.72 7.87 -24.21
C VAL A 181 -1.43 7.18 -25.56
N SER A 182 -2.29 7.37 -26.57
CA SER A 182 -2.24 6.64 -27.84
C SER A 182 -0.89 6.75 -28.57
N GLY A 183 -0.18 7.86 -28.38
CA GLY A 183 1.10 8.11 -29.05
C GLY A 183 2.26 7.22 -28.58
N ILE A 184 2.24 6.74 -27.33
CA ILE A 184 3.31 5.89 -26.76
C ILE A 184 3.01 4.39 -26.85
N LEU A 185 1.74 4.01 -27.02
CA LEU A 185 1.34 2.59 -27.00
C LEU A 185 2.02 1.73 -28.09
N PRO A 186 2.21 2.20 -29.33
CA PRO A 186 2.91 1.40 -30.35
C PRO A 186 4.37 1.06 -29.93
N GLN A 187 5.05 1.98 -29.26
CA GLN A 187 6.41 1.75 -28.77
C GLN A 187 6.44 0.71 -27.65
N ILE A 188 5.48 0.76 -26.72
CA ILE A 188 5.31 -0.24 -25.65
C ILE A 188 5.03 -1.63 -26.26
N GLU A 189 4.11 -1.70 -27.23
CA GLU A 189 3.73 -2.96 -27.92
C GLU A 189 4.93 -3.56 -28.67
N GLU A 190 5.71 -2.75 -29.36
CA GLU A 190 6.91 -3.19 -30.08
C GLU A 190 7.99 -3.69 -29.10
N MET A 191 8.26 -2.94 -28.04
CA MET A 191 9.30 -3.26 -27.06
C MET A 191 8.99 -4.56 -26.30
N LEU A 192 7.74 -4.75 -25.88
CA LEU A 192 7.33 -5.92 -25.10
C LEU A 192 6.81 -7.07 -25.97
N GLY A 193 6.68 -6.89 -27.28
CA GLY A 193 6.14 -7.92 -28.18
C GLY A 193 4.67 -8.25 -27.91
N VAL A 194 3.88 -7.30 -27.39
CA VAL A 194 2.48 -7.50 -27.03
C VAL A 194 1.55 -6.68 -27.92
N THR A 195 0.26 -6.94 -27.85
CA THR A 195 -0.77 -6.11 -28.49
C THR A 195 -1.83 -5.78 -27.44
N LEU A 196 -2.05 -4.50 -27.19
CA LEU A 196 -3.05 -4.03 -26.25
C LEU A 196 -4.44 -3.98 -26.91
N ASP A 197 -5.44 -4.54 -26.23
CA ASP A 197 -6.83 -4.53 -26.68
C ASP A 197 -7.46 -3.15 -26.42
N ARG A 198 -7.62 -2.37 -27.49
CA ARG A 198 -8.19 -1.01 -27.44
C ARG A 198 -9.68 -0.98 -27.07
N SER A 199 -10.36 -2.14 -27.07
CA SER A 199 -11.77 -2.26 -26.64
C SER A 199 -11.92 -2.38 -25.12
N LYS A 200 -10.81 -2.62 -24.40
CA LYS A 200 -10.74 -2.74 -22.95
C LYS A 200 -9.99 -1.56 -22.33
N SER A 201 -9.96 -1.50 -21.01
CA SER A 201 -9.17 -0.52 -20.27
C SER A 201 -7.68 -0.66 -20.61
N VAL A 202 -7.14 0.30 -21.37
CA VAL A 202 -5.70 0.38 -21.62
C VAL A 202 -4.92 0.56 -20.33
N PHE A 203 -5.46 1.36 -19.40
CA PHE A 203 -4.87 1.60 -18.10
C PHE A 203 -4.64 0.30 -17.30
N SER A 204 -5.65 -0.56 -17.22
CA SER A 204 -5.54 -1.86 -16.52
C SER A 204 -4.53 -2.79 -17.20
N GLN A 205 -4.45 -2.76 -18.54
CA GLN A 205 -3.46 -3.54 -19.29
C GLN A 205 -2.04 -3.04 -19.06
N LEU A 206 -1.82 -1.71 -18.97
CA LEU A 206 -0.52 -1.13 -18.64
C LEU A 206 -0.08 -1.49 -17.21
N LEU A 207 -0.99 -1.49 -16.24
CA LEU A 207 -0.68 -1.94 -14.87
C LEU A 207 -0.32 -3.44 -14.84
N LEU A 208 -1.01 -4.27 -15.62
CA LEU A 208 -0.64 -5.69 -15.75
C LEU A 208 0.76 -5.87 -16.33
N LEU A 209 1.09 -5.16 -17.40
CA LEU A 209 2.42 -5.20 -17.99
C LEU A 209 3.49 -4.71 -17.00
N LEU A 210 3.17 -3.69 -16.20
CA LEU A 210 4.07 -3.19 -15.18
C LEU A 210 4.36 -4.25 -14.12
N ASP A 211 3.33 -4.96 -13.63
CA ASP A 211 3.50 -6.07 -12.70
C ASP A 211 4.29 -7.24 -13.33
N GLU A 212 4.01 -7.58 -14.59
CA GLU A 212 4.74 -8.62 -15.32
C GLU A 212 6.23 -8.27 -15.49
N VAL A 213 6.53 -7.02 -15.80
CA VAL A 213 7.91 -6.53 -15.93
C VAL A 213 8.62 -6.51 -14.59
N SER A 214 7.94 -6.07 -13.53
CA SER A 214 8.53 -6.03 -12.17
C SER A 214 8.97 -7.41 -11.67
N ARG A 215 8.31 -8.49 -12.10
CA ARG A 215 8.61 -9.86 -11.66
C ARG A 215 9.43 -10.70 -12.65
N LEU A 216 10.00 -10.09 -13.69
CA LEU A 216 10.77 -10.83 -14.71
C LEU A 216 11.90 -11.70 -14.12
N TYR A 217 12.47 -11.27 -13.01
CA TYR A 217 13.62 -11.94 -12.35
C TYR A 217 13.22 -12.71 -11.09
N GLU A 218 11.91 -12.96 -10.85
CA GLU A 218 11.42 -13.59 -9.61
C GLU A 218 11.99 -15.00 -9.33
N ASP A 219 12.31 -15.74 -10.39
CA ASP A 219 12.87 -17.10 -10.30
C ASP A 219 14.41 -17.12 -10.22
N GLU A 220 15.06 -15.97 -10.25
CA GLU A 220 16.52 -15.87 -10.18
C GLU A 220 17.03 -15.89 -8.74
N ASN A 221 18.29 -16.33 -8.60
CA ASN A 221 19.00 -16.29 -7.31
C ASN A 221 19.62 -14.92 -7.02
N GLY A 222 18.93 -13.85 -7.40
CA GLY A 222 19.41 -12.49 -7.16
C GLY A 222 19.59 -12.20 -5.68
N THR A 223 20.62 -11.40 -5.36
CA THR A 223 20.98 -11.03 -3.98
C THR A 223 20.44 -9.67 -3.58
N GLU A 224 19.97 -8.89 -4.53
CA GLU A 224 19.43 -7.55 -4.35
C GLU A 224 17.95 -7.48 -4.76
N VAL A 225 17.21 -6.68 -4.01
CA VAL A 225 15.77 -6.51 -4.18
C VAL A 225 15.42 -5.03 -4.08
N THR A 226 14.24 -4.69 -4.60
CA THR A 226 13.67 -3.34 -4.54
C THR A 226 12.16 -3.37 -4.72
N GLU A 227 11.51 -2.26 -4.51
CA GLU A 227 10.18 -1.94 -5.01
C GLU A 227 10.33 -1.26 -6.38
N VAL A 228 10.18 -2.03 -7.45
CA VAL A 228 10.55 -1.62 -8.81
C VAL A 228 9.96 -0.27 -9.21
N CYS A 229 8.70 -0.01 -8.87
CA CYS A 229 8.02 1.25 -9.24
C CYS A 229 8.62 2.49 -8.56
N TYR A 230 9.15 2.35 -7.35
CA TYR A 230 9.79 3.45 -6.60
C TYR A 230 11.29 3.56 -6.91
N TRP A 231 11.92 2.44 -7.20
CA TRP A 231 13.32 2.41 -7.62
C TRP A 231 13.57 3.22 -8.89
N ILE A 232 12.60 3.36 -9.77
CA ILE A 232 12.75 4.15 -11.00
C ILE A 232 13.14 5.60 -10.71
N ASP A 233 12.47 6.22 -9.76
CA ASP A 233 12.72 7.61 -9.36
C ASP A 233 13.85 7.75 -8.35
N ARG A 234 14.17 6.67 -7.61
CA ARG A 234 15.12 6.63 -6.51
C ARG A 234 16.03 5.40 -6.64
N LYS A 235 16.98 5.47 -7.56
CA LYS A 235 17.90 4.35 -7.89
C LYS A 235 18.73 3.85 -6.71
N GLU A 236 18.81 4.60 -5.62
CA GLU A 236 19.42 4.20 -4.37
C GLU A 236 18.59 3.19 -3.56
N LEU A 237 17.28 3.03 -3.85
CA LEU A 237 16.40 2.07 -3.17
C LEU A 237 16.72 0.62 -3.64
N VAL A 238 17.89 0.16 -3.28
CA VAL A 238 18.34 -1.21 -3.52
C VAL A 238 18.74 -1.81 -2.19
N TRP A 239 18.14 -2.95 -1.87
CA TRP A 239 18.29 -3.61 -0.60
C TRP A 239 18.84 -5.02 -0.79
N LYS A 240 19.49 -5.55 0.24
CA LYS A 240 19.93 -6.95 0.21
C LYS A 240 18.74 -7.86 0.54
N LYS A 241 18.52 -8.89 -0.26
CA LYS A 241 17.46 -9.90 -0.05
C LYS A 241 17.52 -10.50 1.36
N GLU A 242 18.73 -10.75 1.89
CA GLU A 242 18.95 -11.28 3.23
C GLU A 242 18.37 -10.42 4.36
N TRP A 243 18.12 -9.11 4.13
CA TRP A 243 17.52 -8.22 5.14
C TRP A 243 16.08 -8.59 5.45
N PHE A 244 15.38 -9.28 4.54
CA PHE A 244 14.00 -9.69 4.64
C PHE A 244 13.81 -11.17 5.06
N GLU A 245 14.90 -11.92 5.27
CA GLU A 245 14.84 -13.33 5.71
C GLU A 245 14.52 -13.48 7.20
N ARG A 246 14.79 -12.47 7.99
CA ARG A 246 14.51 -12.43 9.43
C ARG A 246 13.77 -11.16 9.79
N TYR A 247 12.91 -11.25 10.79
CA TYR A 247 12.16 -10.12 11.29
C TYR A 247 12.21 -10.04 12.81
N THR A 248 11.84 -8.89 13.35
CA THR A 248 11.56 -8.65 14.76
C THR A 248 10.24 -7.91 14.89
N GLU A 249 9.64 -7.96 16.06
CA GLU A 249 8.40 -7.26 16.37
C GLU A 249 8.72 -5.93 17.06
N LEU A 250 8.22 -4.83 16.54
CA LEU A 250 8.31 -3.52 17.17
C LEU A 250 6.92 -3.03 17.62
N PRO A 251 6.84 -2.28 18.73
CA PRO A 251 5.59 -1.66 19.17
C PRO A 251 5.06 -0.68 18.11
N PHE A 252 3.74 -0.70 17.90
CA PHE A 252 3.03 0.26 17.07
C PHE A 252 1.64 0.52 17.66
N GLU A 253 1.45 1.66 18.35
CA GLU A 253 0.24 2.00 19.10
C GLU A 253 -0.17 0.87 20.09
N LYS A 254 -1.24 0.14 19.80
CA LYS A 254 -1.78 -0.95 20.63
C LYS A 254 -1.40 -2.35 20.14
N ILE A 255 -0.61 -2.44 19.07
CA ILE A 255 -0.16 -3.70 18.50
C ILE A 255 1.36 -3.76 18.41
N THR A 256 1.89 -4.83 17.87
CA THR A 256 3.24 -4.88 17.34
C THR A 256 3.19 -5.09 15.84
N LEU A 257 4.22 -4.69 15.12
CA LEU A 257 4.36 -4.95 13.69
C LEU A 257 5.67 -5.69 13.42
N PRO A 258 5.66 -6.70 12.55
CA PRO A 258 6.88 -7.31 12.07
C PRO A 258 7.64 -6.30 11.20
N VAL A 259 8.92 -6.15 11.47
CA VAL A 259 9.84 -5.32 10.69
C VAL A 259 11.05 -6.16 10.27
N PRO A 260 11.68 -5.91 9.13
CA PRO A 260 12.94 -6.59 8.78
C PRO A 260 13.95 -6.46 9.91
N TYR A 261 14.71 -7.51 10.21
CA TYR A 261 15.68 -7.47 11.31
C TYR A 261 16.73 -6.37 11.11
N GLU A 262 17.06 -6.07 9.86
CA GLU A 262 17.99 -5.01 9.45
C GLU A 262 17.28 -3.67 9.15
N TYR A 263 16.15 -3.41 9.81
CA TYR A 263 15.33 -2.20 9.60
C TYR A 263 16.11 -0.88 9.68
N ASP A 264 17.15 -0.82 10.50
CA ASP A 264 17.99 0.38 10.61
C ASP A 264 18.73 0.68 9.30
N LYS A 265 19.27 -0.35 8.65
CA LYS A 265 19.93 -0.20 7.32
C LYS A 265 18.91 0.20 6.24
N LEU A 266 17.72 -0.38 6.31
CA LEU A 266 16.62 -0.07 5.40
C LEU A 266 16.22 1.40 5.54
N LEU A 267 15.95 1.86 6.75
CA LEU A 267 15.56 3.25 7.03
C LEU A 267 16.67 4.26 6.68
N ILE A 268 17.95 3.93 6.93
CA ILE A 268 19.07 4.76 6.50
C ILE A 268 19.09 4.89 4.97
N ASN A 269 18.89 3.80 4.24
CA ASN A 269 18.84 3.83 2.79
C ASN A 269 17.64 4.65 2.27
N MET A 270 16.46 4.48 2.87
CA MET A 270 15.23 5.16 2.47
C MET A 270 15.22 6.65 2.83
N PHE A 271 15.67 7.02 4.02
CA PHE A 271 15.44 8.35 4.61
C PHE A 271 16.72 9.05 5.14
N GLY A 272 17.88 8.42 5.09
CA GLY A 272 19.12 8.99 5.63
C GLY A 272 19.10 9.11 7.16
N ASP A 273 19.24 10.32 7.71
CA ASP A 273 19.08 10.59 9.15
C ASP A 273 17.59 10.57 9.55
N TYR A 274 17.02 9.37 9.56
CA TYR A 274 15.59 9.15 9.79
C TYR A 274 15.14 9.42 11.23
N MET A 275 16.07 9.47 12.20
CA MET A 275 15.75 9.79 13.60
C MET A 275 15.45 11.28 13.81
N THR A 276 15.92 12.16 12.93
CA THR A 276 15.56 13.58 12.95
C THR A 276 14.22 13.79 12.24
N PRO A 277 13.14 14.19 12.97
CA PRO A 277 11.84 14.37 12.34
C PRO A 277 11.87 15.47 11.27
N VAL A 278 11.49 15.12 10.06
CA VAL A 278 11.24 16.05 8.96
C VAL A 278 9.78 15.95 8.59
N ARG A 279 9.07 17.07 8.62
CA ARG A 279 7.70 17.10 8.13
C ARG A 279 7.72 17.13 6.62
N GLY A 280 7.73 15.94 6.03
CA GLY A 280 7.63 15.73 4.58
C GLY A 280 6.19 15.92 4.07
N GLY A 281 6.02 15.89 2.75
CA GLY A 281 4.71 15.71 2.12
C GLY A 281 4.38 14.22 2.02
N ALA A 282 3.11 13.87 2.13
CA ALA A 282 2.60 12.59 1.68
C ALA A 282 2.29 12.66 0.17
N ASP A 283 2.26 11.52 -0.52
CA ASP A 283 1.86 11.45 -1.92
C ASP A 283 0.36 11.66 -2.12
N HIS A 284 -0.39 11.81 -1.02
CA HIS A 284 -1.82 12.10 -1.00
C HIS A 284 -2.19 13.22 -0.02
N ASP A 285 -3.41 13.76 -0.18
CA ASP A 285 -3.93 14.81 0.71
C ASP A 285 -4.24 14.22 2.10
N TYR A 286 -3.66 14.79 3.14
CA TYR A 286 -4.01 14.53 4.54
C TYR A 286 -5.23 15.36 4.95
N PRO A 287 -6.24 14.80 5.63
CA PRO A 287 -6.45 13.38 5.92
C PRO A 287 -7.09 12.64 4.73
N PHE A 288 -6.72 11.37 4.51
CA PHE A 288 -7.19 10.55 3.38
C PHE A 288 -8.72 10.54 3.23
N TYR A 289 -9.46 10.59 4.32
CA TYR A 289 -10.93 10.54 4.29
C TYR A 289 -11.58 11.83 3.77
N ALA A 290 -10.87 12.96 3.71
CA ALA A 290 -11.40 14.18 3.09
C ALA A 290 -11.80 13.95 1.63
N LYS A 291 -11.05 13.12 0.91
CA LYS A 291 -11.40 12.69 -0.46
C LYS A 291 -12.66 11.84 -0.49
N GLN A 292 -12.82 10.92 0.46
CA GLN A 292 -14.02 10.09 0.56
C GLN A 292 -15.27 10.93 0.88
N GLU A 293 -15.17 11.88 1.80
CA GLU A 293 -16.25 12.83 2.13
C GLU A 293 -16.66 13.70 0.93
N LYS A 294 -15.67 14.18 0.16
CA LYS A 294 -15.92 14.96 -1.04
C LYS A 294 -16.72 14.16 -2.07
N ILE A 295 -16.31 12.91 -2.34
CA ILE A 295 -17.00 12.02 -3.27
C ILE A 295 -18.44 11.76 -2.80
N LEU A 296 -18.63 11.48 -1.50
CA LEU A 296 -19.96 11.26 -0.94
C LEU A 296 -20.85 12.51 -1.08
N ARG A 297 -20.32 13.70 -0.79
CA ARG A 297 -21.05 14.97 -0.92
C ARG A 297 -21.48 15.20 -2.36
N GLU A 298 -20.60 15.06 -3.32
CA GLU A 298 -20.88 15.21 -4.74
C GLU A 298 -21.95 14.22 -5.23
N TYR A 299 -21.93 12.99 -4.71
CA TYR A 299 -22.95 11.98 -5.00
C TYR A 299 -24.33 12.40 -4.46
N LEU A 300 -24.40 12.84 -3.20
CA LEU A 300 -25.66 13.26 -2.55
C LEU A 300 -26.24 14.50 -3.23
N GLU A 301 -25.43 15.46 -3.64
CA GLU A 301 -25.86 16.66 -4.39
C GLU A 301 -26.47 16.29 -5.75
N LYS A 302 -25.87 15.34 -6.48
CA LYS A 302 -26.42 14.82 -7.75
C LYS A 302 -27.75 14.11 -7.57
N GLU A 303 -27.92 13.34 -6.48
CA GLU A 303 -29.20 12.65 -6.20
C GLU A 303 -30.29 13.63 -5.73
N ALA A 304 -29.94 14.65 -4.95
CA ALA A 304 -30.89 15.68 -4.51
C ALA A 304 -31.32 16.63 -5.63
N GLY A 305 -30.57 16.75 -6.71
CA GLY A 305 -30.89 17.57 -7.89
C GLY A 305 -31.72 16.85 -8.96
N LYS A 306 -32.02 15.55 -8.77
CA LYS A 306 -32.94 14.75 -9.59
C LYS A 306 -34.36 14.79 -9.03
#